data_9874b59993bc37a64dae08c295516783
#
_entry.id   9874b59993bc37a64dae08c295516783
#
_cell.length_a   1.000
_cell.length_b   1.000
_cell.length_c   1.000
_cell.angle_alpha   90.00
_cell.angle_beta   90.00
_cell.angle_gamma   90.00
#
_symmetry.space_group_name_H-M   'P 1'
#
loop_
_entity.id
_entity.type
_entity.pdbx_description
1 polymer ?
#
loop_
_entity_poly.entity_id
_entity_poly.type
_entity_poly.pdbx_seq_one_letter_code
_entity_poly.pdbx_strand_id
1 'polypeptide(L)'
;QDEIDFQHIRKVMDYKGFRKGTRTIYMMLPDICGVHFGRNKILRLMRKYNCICAIRRERTELKANREILKNNRKPNLLKRMFRLARPGEILLTDVSYLKYGLNRTEYLSCVKDAVSGRVVSHITSSGNDLNLAMDTIDTLDSSKDAIFHSDQGSLYFNNLFQNRIKELGYRQSMSRRGNCWDNASQESFFGHMKDECDLSGCSTPEEVKEMIDNYVYYYNNERPQWTRNKMTPAEYEDYLNSLSDSEYSDYLQNEQEKYDKMMKKAREKALKRAVELGALTEEDMELYGSGKKEEQAAADRGAETCA
;
A
#
# COMPACT_ATOMS: atom_id res chain seq x y z
N GLN A 1 -14.46 19.65 44.19
CA GLN A 1 -13.85 18.30 44.15
C GLN A 1 -12.88 18.15 42.99
N ASP A 2 -13.24 18.55 41.78
CA ASP A 2 -12.35 18.45 40.58
C ASP A 2 -10.99 19.13 40.77
N GLU A 3 -10.96 20.28 41.48
CA GLU A 3 -9.73 21.01 41.79
C GLU A 3 -8.81 20.20 42.71
N ILE A 4 -9.37 19.64 43.79
CA ILE A 4 -8.63 18.80 44.74
C ILE A 4 -8.09 17.55 44.03
N ASP A 5 -8.93 16.91 43.24
CA ASP A 5 -8.55 15.73 42.48
C ASP A 5 -7.44 16.02 41.42
N PHE A 6 -7.50 17.22 40.82
CA PHE A 6 -6.48 17.68 39.89
C PHE A 6 -5.13 17.96 40.55
N GLN A 7 -5.12 18.47 41.80
CA GLN A 7 -3.87 18.67 42.54
C GLN A 7 -3.10 17.36 42.76
N HIS A 8 -3.80 16.25 43.00
CA HIS A 8 -3.14 14.92 43.05
C HIS A 8 -2.54 14.54 41.71
N ILE A 9 -3.25 14.77 40.61
CA ILE A 9 -2.74 14.50 39.25
C ILE A 9 -1.51 15.38 38.99
N ARG A 10 -1.56 16.65 39.35
CA ARG A 10 -0.45 17.61 39.18
C ARG A 10 0.79 17.18 39.94
N LYS A 11 0.63 16.76 41.21
CA LYS A 11 1.74 16.23 42.00
C LYS A 11 2.45 15.07 41.35
N VAL A 12 1.70 14.14 40.73
CA VAL A 12 2.28 13.03 39.95
C VAL A 12 2.92 13.54 38.66
N MET A 13 2.32 14.51 37.96
CA MET A 13 2.89 15.08 36.74
C MET A 13 4.25 15.74 37.02
N ASP A 14 4.38 16.47 38.12
CA ASP A 14 5.59 17.21 38.47
C ASP A 14 6.67 16.31 39.09
N TYR A 15 6.34 15.07 39.50
CA TYR A 15 7.27 14.15 40.11
C TYR A 15 8.47 13.88 39.23
N LYS A 16 9.68 14.18 39.70
CA LYS A 16 10.97 14.09 39.00
C LYS A 16 11.06 14.85 37.66
N GLY A 17 10.14 15.79 37.39
CA GLY A 17 10.21 16.64 36.19
C GLY A 17 9.97 15.94 34.84
N PHE A 18 9.76 14.64 34.80
CA PHE A 18 9.51 13.92 33.54
C PHE A 18 8.05 14.02 33.12
N ARG A 19 7.83 14.21 31.80
CA ARG A 19 6.48 14.26 31.22
C ARG A 19 5.78 12.89 31.33
N LYS A 20 4.56 12.89 31.84
CA LYS A 20 3.76 11.68 32.06
C LYS A 20 2.43 11.75 31.34
N GLY A 21 2.08 10.66 30.69
CA GLY A 21 0.76 10.50 30.07
C GLY A 21 -0.27 9.90 31.04
N THR A 22 -1.54 9.91 30.67
CA THR A 22 -2.68 9.43 31.48
C THR A 22 -2.46 8.03 32.07
N ARG A 23 -1.85 7.10 31.31
CA ARG A 23 -1.57 5.73 31.81
C ARG A 23 -0.52 5.69 32.91
N THR A 24 0.55 6.47 32.74
CA THR A 24 1.62 6.59 33.75
C THR A 24 1.08 7.24 35.01
N ILE A 25 0.29 8.32 34.90
CA ILE A 25 -0.35 8.98 36.04
C ILE A 25 -1.29 8.01 36.76
N TYR A 26 -2.11 7.23 36.02
CA TYR A 26 -2.99 6.23 36.61
C TYR A 26 -2.23 5.21 37.47
N MET A 27 -1.08 4.72 37.00
CA MET A 27 -0.27 3.74 37.73
C MET A 27 0.46 4.34 38.95
N MET A 28 0.86 5.63 38.87
CA MET A 28 1.64 6.27 39.91
C MET A 28 0.80 7.00 41.00
N LEU A 29 -0.46 7.26 40.75
CA LEU A 29 -1.35 7.98 41.68
C LEU A 29 -1.47 7.25 43.02
N PRO A 30 -1.67 5.94 43.12
CA PRO A 30 -1.73 5.24 44.40
C PRO A 30 -0.48 5.40 45.21
N ASP A 31 0.68 5.23 44.58
CA ASP A 31 1.98 5.23 45.29
C ASP A 31 2.39 6.64 45.75
N ILE A 32 2.10 7.68 44.97
CA ILE A 32 2.54 9.05 45.26
C ILE A 32 1.51 9.83 46.12
N CYS A 33 0.23 9.56 45.94
CA CYS A 33 -0.84 10.34 46.55
C CYS A 33 -1.80 9.52 47.40
N GLY A 34 -1.70 8.20 47.41
CA GLY A 34 -2.61 7.32 48.15
C GLY A 34 -4.05 7.31 47.62
N VAL A 35 -4.29 7.77 46.36
CA VAL A 35 -5.63 7.87 45.79
C VAL A 35 -5.75 7.08 44.49
N HIS A 36 -6.94 6.54 44.23
CA HIS A 36 -7.25 5.78 43.02
C HIS A 36 -8.25 6.54 42.16
N PHE A 37 -7.86 6.90 40.93
CA PHE A 37 -8.77 7.50 39.94
C PHE A 37 -8.85 6.61 38.68
N GLY A 38 -10.05 6.49 38.14
CA GLY A 38 -10.21 5.82 36.83
C GLY A 38 -9.54 6.63 35.72
N ARG A 39 -9.02 5.94 34.68
CA ARG A 39 -8.33 6.58 33.55
C ARG A 39 -9.16 7.67 32.87
N ASN A 40 -10.48 7.47 32.75
CA ASN A 40 -11.37 8.45 32.14
C ASN A 40 -11.49 9.73 32.99
N LYS A 41 -11.50 9.61 34.33
CA LYS A 41 -11.48 10.76 35.26
C LYS A 41 -10.18 11.55 35.10
N ILE A 42 -9.03 10.85 35.08
CA ILE A 42 -7.71 11.49 34.89
C ILE A 42 -7.68 12.22 33.54
N LEU A 43 -8.10 11.59 32.44
CA LEU A 43 -8.11 12.19 31.11
C LEU A 43 -9.05 13.41 31.06
N ARG A 44 -10.23 13.32 31.66
CA ARG A 44 -11.19 14.42 31.75
C ARG A 44 -10.60 15.64 32.50
N LEU A 45 -9.98 15.40 33.66
CA LEU A 45 -9.33 16.47 34.46
C LEU A 45 -8.13 17.06 33.72
N MET A 46 -7.28 16.24 33.13
CA MET A 46 -6.16 16.72 32.30
C MET A 46 -6.63 17.58 31.10
N ARG A 47 -7.77 17.26 30.50
CA ARG A 47 -8.39 18.08 29.44
C ARG A 47 -8.95 19.38 29.99
N LYS A 48 -9.71 19.30 31.10
CA LYS A 48 -10.32 20.47 31.77
C LYS A 48 -9.28 21.52 32.13
N TYR A 49 -8.13 21.09 32.64
CA TYR A 49 -7.04 21.99 33.09
C TYR A 49 -5.92 22.14 32.04
N ASN A 50 -6.19 21.79 30.79
CA ASN A 50 -5.27 21.93 29.66
C ASN A 50 -3.85 21.33 29.85
N CYS A 51 -3.74 20.24 30.60
CA CYS A 51 -2.48 19.59 30.99
C CYS A 51 -2.21 18.28 30.21
N ILE A 52 -2.70 18.18 28.99
CA ILE A 52 -2.47 17.00 28.17
C ILE A 52 -1.00 16.94 27.72
N CYS A 53 -0.39 15.76 27.84
CA CYS A 53 0.98 15.55 27.44
C CYS A 53 1.17 15.87 25.94
N ALA A 54 1.97 16.88 25.64
CA ALA A 54 2.19 17.40 24.28
C ALA A 54 2.77 16.36 23.31
N ILE A 55 3.48 15.35 23.83
CA ILE A 55 4.08 14.28 23.00
C ILE A 55 3.04 13.46 22.22
N ARG A 56 1.78 13.46 22.69
CA ARG A 56 0.68 12.71 22.05
C ARG A 56 -0.41 13.61 21.45
N ARG A 57 -0.20 14.90 21.39
CA ARG A 57 -1.07 15.77 20.60
C ARG A 57 -0.80 15.47 19.13
N GLU A 58 -1.83 15.04 18.43
CA GLU A 58 -1.77 14.95 16.97
C GLU A 58 -1.52 16.36 16.42
N ARG A 59 -0.44 16.52 15.66
CA ARG A 59 -0.11 17.80 15.03
C ARG A 59 -1.25 18.20 14.10
N THR A 60 -1.62 19.48 14.08
CA THR A 60 -2.69 20.01 13.22
C THR A 60 -2.43 19.69 11.75
N GLU A 61 -1.16 19.74 11.33
CA GLU A 61 -0.68 19.31 10.01
C GLU A 61 -1.01 17.84 9.69
N LEU A 62 -0.88 16.92 10.67
CA LEU A 62 -1.21 15.51 10.49
C LEU A 62 -2.72 15.30 10.32
N LYS A 63 -3.57 16.13 10.96
CA LYS A 63 -5.02 16.08 10.76
C LYS A 63 -5.40 16.58 9.38
N ALA A 64 -4.88 17.75 8.98
CA ALA A 64 -5.11 18.30 7.64
C ALA A 64 -4.66 17.32 6.54
N ASN A 65 -3.46 16.74 6.70
CA ASN A 65 -2.95 15.73 5.78
C ASN A 65 -3.86 14.47 5.73
N ARG A 66 -4.42 14.02 6.87
CA ARG A 66 -5.36 12.89 6.88
C ARG A 66 -6.65 13.17 6.12
N GLU A 67 -7.18 14.38 6.20
CA GLU A 67 -8.37 14.76 5.43
C GLU A 67 -8.06 14.84 3.95
N ILE A 68 -6.93 15.41 3.56
CA ILE A 68 -6.45 15.40 2.17
C ILE A 68 -6.30 13.97 1.67
N LEU A 69 -5.61 13.11 2.42
CA LEU A 69 -5.44 11.70 2.08
C LEU A 69 -6.77 10.95 1.95
N LYS A 70 -7.76 11.28 2.80
CA LYS A 70 -9.09 10.67 2.73
C LYS A 70 -9.86 11.10 1.49
N ASN A 71 -9.79 12.38 1.13
CA ASN A 71 -10.52 12.96 0.01
C ASN A 71 -9.89 12.58 -1.35
N ASN A 72 -8.56 12.44 -1.39
CA ASN A 72 -7.82 12.11 -2.61
C ASN A 72 -7.65 10.60 -2.85
N ARG A 73 -8.21 9.76 -1.98
CA ARG A 73 -8.16 8.31 -2.13
C ARG A 73 -8.93 7.87 -3.36
N LYS A 74 -8.29 7.05 -4.20
CA LYS A 74 -8.94 6.41 -5.33
C LYS A 74 -9.36 4.98 -5.00
N PRO A 75 -10.43 4.46 -5.62
CA PRO A 75 -10.84 3.07 -5.42
C PRO A 75 -9.80 2.10 -5.99
N ASN A 76 -9.79 0.88 -5.46
CA ASN A 76 -9.01 -0.20 -6.06
C ASN A 76 -9.80 -0.77 -7.26
N LEU A 77 -9.43 -0.33 -8.47
CA LEU A 77 -10.03 -0.80 -9.72
C LEU A 77 -9.46 -2.16 -10.13
N LEU A 78 -8.19 -2.42 -9.77
CA LEU A 78 -7.46 -3.61 -10.21
C LEU A 78 -7.91 -4.91 -9.54
N LYS A 79 -8.28 -4.88 -8.24
CA LYS A 79 -8.76 -6.03 -7.47
C LYS A 79 -7.88 -7.28 -7.59
N ARG A 80 -6.57 -7.12 -7.81
CA ARG A 80 -5.55 -8.17 -8.06
C ARG A 80 -5.65 -8.86 -9.43
N MET A 81 -6.44 -8.37 -10.34
CA MET A 81 -6.56 -8.89 -11.71
C MET A 81 -5.43 -8.34 -12.60
N PHE A 82 -4.18 -8.65 -12.22
CA PHE A 82 -2.99 -8.07 -12.84
C PHE A 82 -2.78 -8.46 -14.30
N ARG A 83 -3.34 -9.57 -14.75
CA ARG A 83 -3.11 -10.15 -16.09
C ARG A 83 -4.36 -10.27 -16.93
N LEU A 84 -5.48 -9.71 -16.48
CA LEU A 84 -6.76 -9.76 -17.18
C LEU A 84 -6.94 -8.52 -18.07
N ALA A 85 -5.88 -8.18 -18.83
CA ALA A 85 -5.84 -7.02 -19.71
C ALA A 85 -4.75 -7.22 -20.76
N ARG A 86 -4.69 -6.38 -21.78
CA ARG A 86 -3.59 -6.34 -22.73
C ARG A 86 -2.35 -5.61 -22.15
N PRO A 87 -1.13 -5.90 -22.65
CA PRO A 87 0.05 -5.09 -22.32
C PRO A 87 -0.24 -3.59 -22.54
N GLY A 88 0.19 -2.75 -21.61
CA GLY A 88 -0.06 -1.30 -21.62
C GLY A 88 -1.37 -0.84 -20.98
N GLU A 89 -2.33 -1.73 -20.73
CA GLU A 89 -3.63 -1.37 -20.14
C GLU A 89 -3.62 -1.28 -18.61
N ILE A 90 -2.62 -1.87 -17.94
CA ILE A 90 -2.46 -1.83 -16.49
C ILE A 90 -1.01 -1.53 -16.14
N LEU A 91 -0.75 -0.34 -15.63
CA LEU A 91 0.56 0.07 -15.13
C LEU A 91 0.56 0.10 -13.61
N LEU A 92 1.62 -0.43 -13.02
CA LEU A 92 1.87 -0.45 -11.58
C LEU A 92 3.04 0.48 -11.26
N THR A 93 2.90 1.30 -10.23
CA THR A 93 3.99 2.17 -9.76
C THR A 93 4.26 2.00 -8.27
N ASP A 94 5.52 2.18 -7.91
CA ASP A 94 5.96 2.23 -6.53
C ASP A 94 7.36 2.86 -6.45
N VAL A 95 7.76 3.26 -5.24
CA VAL A 95 9.09 3.82 -4.96
C VAL A 95 9.83 2.93 -3.97
N SER A 96 11.04 2.55 -4.31
CA SER A 96 11.94 1.80 -3.42
C SER A 96 13.15 2.64 -3.06
N TYR A 97 13.67 2.43 -1.84
CA TYR A 97 14.95 2.99 -1.44
C TYR A 97 16.10 2.05 -1.80
N LEU A 98 17.20 2.63 -2.25
CA LEU A 98 18.44 1.97 -2.63
C LEU A 98 19.55 2.37 -1.66
N LYS A 99 20.10 1.39 -0.95
CA LYS A 99 21.26 1.62 -0.08
C LYS A 99 22.54 1.38 -0.87
N TYR A 100 23.50 2.30 -0.77
CA TYR A 100 24.77 2.18 -1.47
C TYR A 100 25.93 2.77 -0.62
N GLY A 101 27.14 2.39 -0.93
CA GLY A 101 28.35 2.86 -0.26
C GLY A 101 28.24 2.80 1.28
N LEU A 102 28.79 3.80 1.94
CA LEU A 102 28.75 3.92 3.40
C LEU A 102 27.42 4.55 3.87
N ASN A 103 26.31 3.81 3.76
CA ASN A 103 24.99 4.21 4.29
C ASN A 103 24.28 5.36 3.55
N ARG A 104 24.64 5.64 2.31
CA ARG A 104 23.91 6.58 1.45
C ARG A 104 22.61 5.95 0.96
N THR A 105 21.68 6.79 0.54
CA THR A 105 20.38 6.34 0.06
C THR A 105 19.99 7.14 -1.19
N GLU A 106 19.67 6.41 -2.26
CA GLU A 106 18.93 6.90 -3.41
C GLU A 106 17.52 6.29 -3.40
N TYR A 107 16.62 6.86 -4.18
CA TYR A 107 15.27 6.38 -4.37
C TYR A 107 15.04 6.04 -5.83
N LEU A 108 14.40 4.90 -6.06
CA LEU A 108 14.00 4.46 -7.39
C LEU A 108 12.47 4.49 -7.49
N SER A 109 11.95 5.38 -8.32
CA SER A 109 10.57 5.32 -8.78
C SER A 109 10.51 4.46 -10.04
N CYS A 110 9.55 3.54 -10.11
CA CYS A 110 9.46 2.57 -11.19
C CYS A 110 8.01 2.39 -11.61
N VAL A 111 7.76 2.38 -12.91
CA VAL A 111 6.49 2.00 -13.52
C VAL A 111 6.67 0.71 -14.31
N LYS A 112 5.81 -0.26 -14.07
CA LYS A 112 5.86 -1.57 -14.69
C LYS A 112 4.51 -1.96 -15.28
N ASP A 113 4.51 -2.51 -16.47
CA ASP A 113 3.34 -3.17 -17.02
C ASP A 113 2.98 -4.41 -16.20
N ALA A 114 1.74 -4.52 -15.78
CA ALA A 114 1.29 -5.62 -14.93
C ALA A 114 1.21 -6.96 -15.67
N VAL A 115 0.89 -6.93 -16.95
CA VAL A 115 0.65 -8.09 -17.81
C VAL A 115 1.99 -8.68 -18.27
N SER A 116 2.77 -7.91 -19.02
CA SER A 116 4.08 -8.35 -19.53
C SER A 116 5.14 -8.42 -18.44
N GLY A 117 5.00 -7.59 -17.39
CA GLY A 117 6.00 -7.43 -16.34
C GLY A 117 7.16 -6.52 -16.72
N ARG A 118 7.12 -5.91 -17.91
CA ARG A 118 8.15 -5.00 -18.40
C ARG A 118 8.19 -3.73 -17.56
N VAL A 119 9.36 -3.29 -17.18
CA VAL A 119 9.59 -1.95 -16.62
C VAL A 119 9.54 -0.96 -17.77
N VAL A 120 8.52 -0.09 -17.76
CA VAL A 120 8.27 0.88 -18.84
C VAL A 120 8.84 2.27 -18.54
N SER A 121 9.04 2.58 -17.25
CA SER A 121 9.69 3.82 -16.81
C SER A 121 10.41 3.58 -15.48
N HIS A 122 11.55 4.23 -15.29
CA HIS A 122 12.26 4.26 -14.01
C HIS A 122 13.11 5.52 -13.90
N ILE A 123 13.14 6.10 -12.71
CA ILE A 123 13.96 7.29 -12.38
C ILE A 123 14.57 7.09 -11.00
N THR A 124 15.86 7.43 -10.87
CA THR A 124 16.56 7.50 -9.58
C THR A 124 16.72 8.95 -9.13
N SER A 125 16.62 9.20 -7.82
CA SER A 125 16.79 10.52 -7.23
C SER A 125 17.26 10.40 -5.78
N SER A 126 17.97 11.42 -5.31
CA SER A 126 18.39 11.54 -3.91
C SER A 126 17.24 11.92 -2.98
N GLY A 127 16.09 12.33 -3.50
CA GLY A 127 14.87 12.69 -2.77
C GLY A 127 13.70 11.78 -3.07
N ASN A 128 12.96 11.36 -2.03
CA ASN A 128 11.66 10.71 -2.19
C ASN A 128 10.56 11.79 -2.12
N ASP A 129 10.43 12.55 -3.16
CA ASP A 129 9.52 13.69 -3.23
C ASP A 129 8.59 13.61 -4.46
N LEU A 130 7.73 14.62 -4.59
CA LEU A 130 6.78 14.69 -5.69
C LEU A 130 7.48 14.76 -7.06
N ASN A 131 8.65 15.42 -7.16
CA ASN A 131 9.36 15.57 -8.41
C ASN A 131 9.77 14.21 -8.97
N LEU A 132 10.32 13.32 -8.11
CA LEU A 132 10.66 11.95 -8.51
C LEU A 132 9.46 11.22 -9.14
N ALA A 133 8.28 11.32 -8.53
CA ALA A 133 7.07 10.68 -9.06
C ALA A 133 6.59 11.34 -10.36
N MET A 134 6.67 12.67 -10.45
CA MET A 134 6.29 13.43 -11.66
C MET A 134 7.22 13.12 -12.82
N ASP A 135 8.55 13.20 -12.60
CA ASP A 135 9.55 12.90 -13.62
C ASP A 135 9.36 11.47 -14.18
N THR A 136 8.99 10.52 -13.30
CA THR A 136 8.74 9.15 -13.73
C THR A 136 7.51 9.02 -14.64
N ILE A 137 6.41 9.68 -14.31
CA ILE A 137 5.19 9.62 -15.15
C ILE A 137 5.30 10.45 -16.42
N ASP A 138 6.12 11.50 -16.43
CA ASP A 138 6.35 12.34 -17.61
C ASP A 138 7.15 11.62 -18.72
N THR A 139 7.76 10.48 -18.42
CA THR A 139 8.37 9.61 -19.44
C THR A 139 7.37 8.68 -20.12
N LEU A 140 6.14 8.59 -19.61
CA LEU A 140 5.11 7.71 -20.15
C LEU A 140 4.38 8.35 -21.32
N ASP A 141 4.04 7.53 -22.30
CA ASP A 141 3.13 7.92 -23.36
C ASP A 141 1.70 8.13 -22.82
N SER A 142 0.94 9.00 -23.51
CA SER A 142 -0.47 9.16 -23.19
C SER A 142 -1.24 7.88 -23.51
N SER A 143 -2.15 7.50 -22.65
CA SER A 143 -2.98 6.30 -22.79
C SER A 143 -4.46 6.65 -22.79
N LYS A 144 -5.25 5.88 -23.54
CA LYS A 144 -6.71 5.99 -23.47
C LYS A 144 -7.23 4.94 -22.49
N ASP A 145 -7.59 5.40 -21.29
CA ASP A 145 -8.34 4.62 -20.28
C ASP A 145 -7.58 3.46 -19.59
N ALA A 146 -6.25 3.41 -19.73
CA ALA A 146 -5.46 2.43 -18.99
C ALA A 146 -5.47 2.70 -17.46
N ILE A 147 -5.34 1.64 -16.67
CA ILE A 147 -5.30 1.74 -15.20
C ILE A 147 -3.88 2.04 -14.76
N PHE A 148 -3.71 3.12 -13.97
CA PHE A 148 -2.46 3.43 -13.28
C PHE A 148 -2.63 3.14 -11.79
N HIS A 149 -2.01 2.06 -11.31
CA HIS A 149 -2.19 1.55 -9.96
C HIS A 149 -0.96 1.81 -9.08
N SER A 150 -1.20 2.35 -7.88
CA SER A 150 -0.18 2.59 -6.86
C SER A 150 -0.59 2.03 -5.51
N ASP A 151 0.33 2.03 -4.57
CA ASP A 151 0.01 1.93 -3.15
C ASP A 151 -0.68 3.20 -2.63
N GLN A 152 -0.84 3.31 -1.30
CA GLN A 152 -1.34 4.51 -0.63
C GLN A 152 -0.20 5.40 -0.13
N GLY A 153 0.90 5.51 -0.85
CA GLY A 153 2.00 6.43 -0.57
C GLY A 153 1.57 7.91 -0.69
N SER A 154 2.14 8.77 0.13
CA SER A 154 1.77 10.20 0.19
C SER A 154 1.94 10.93 -1.15
N LEU A 155 2.87 10.52 -1.98
CA LEU A 155 3.13 11.09 -3.30
C LEU A 155 1.91 10.97 -4.22
N TYR A 156 1.26 9.81 -4.22
CA TYR A 156 0.14 9.47 -5.11
C TYR A 156 -1.20 10.12 -4.70
N PHE A 157 -1.28 10.68 -3.48
CA PHE A 157 -2.42 11.48 -3.03
C PHE A 157 -2.32 12.95 -3.44
N ASN A 158 -1.16 13.39 -3.95
CA ASN A 158 -0.96 14.78 -4.34
C ASN A 158 -1.83 15.13 -5.57
N ASN A 159 -2.52 16.27 -5.51
CA ASN A 159 -3.40 16.72 -6.58
C ASN A 159 -2.67 16.94 -7.89
N LEU A 160 -1.42 17.45 -7.87
CA LEU A 160 -0.62 17.64 -9.08
C LEU A 160 -0.36 16.31 -9.77
N PHE A 161 0.04 15.28 -8.99
CA PHE A 161 0.23 13.93 -9.51
C PHE A 161 -1.07 13.36 -10.10
N GLN A 162 -2.19 13.47 -9.37
CA GLN A 162 -3.49 12.95 -9.81
C GLN A 162 -3.99 13.65 -11.07
N ASN A 163 -3.80 14.96 -11.17
CA ASN A 163 -4.16 15.72 -12.37
C ASN A 163 -3.30 15.29 -13.56
N ARG A 164 -1.98 15.12 -13.36
CA ARG A 164 -1.08 14.70 -14.43
C ARG A 164 -1.41 13.31 -14.96
N ILE A 165 -1.71 12.33 -14.09
CA ILE A 165 -2.18 10.99 -14.46
C ILE A 165 -3.46 11.09 -15.33
N LYS A 166 -4.39 11.96 -14.93
CA LYS A 166 -5.62 12.19 -15.71
C LYS A 166 -5.36 12.87 -17.06
N GLU A 167 -4.46 13.83 -17.13
CA GLU A 167 -4.04 14.48 -18.38
C GLU A 167 -3.41 13.51 -19.37
N LEU A 168 -2.61 12.55 -18.85
CA LEU A 168 -2.04 11.46 -19.63
C LEU A 168 -3.10 10.40 -20.05
N GLY A 169 -4.35 10.54 -19.61
CA GLY A 169 -5.46 9.67 -19.99
C GLY A 169 -5.60 8.40 -19.14
N TYR A 170 -4.84 8.27 -18.06
CA TYR A 170 -4.91 7.10 -17.16
C TYR A 170 -6.03 7.24 -16.12
N ARG A 171 -6.62 6.10 -15.75
CA ARG A 171 -7.51 5.98 -14.59
C ARG A 171 -6.70 5.56 -13.35
N GLN A 172 -6.62 6.44 -12.38
CA GLN A 172 -5.88 6.14 -11.15
C GLN A 172 -6.62 5.11 -10.27
N SER A 173 -5.88 4.12 -9.80
CA SER A 173 -6.31 3.08 -8.88
C SER A 173 -5.34 3.00 -7.70
N MET A 174 -5.82 2.70 -6.50
CA MET A 174 -4.96 2.56 -5.32
C MET A 174 -5.22 1.25 -4.59
N SER A 175 -4.16 0.62 -4.09
CA SER A 175 -4.22 -0.54 -3.21
C SER A 175 -5.10 -0.27 -1.99
N ARG A 176 -5.68 -1.31 -1.40
CA ARG A 176 -6.36 -1.19 -0.10
C ARG A 176 -5.35 -0.98 1.00
N ARG A 177 -5.73 -0.21 2.02
CA ARG A 177 -4.84 0.11 3.13
C ARG A 177 -4.35 -1.15 3.84
N GLY A 178 -3.02 -1.27 3.98
CA GLY A 178 -2.39 -2.40 4.68
C GLY A 178 -2.49 -3.73 3.94
N ASN A 179 -2.74 -3.70 2.63
CA ASN A 179 -2.86 -4.90 1.81
C ASN A 179 -1.74 -4.95 0.76
N CYS A 180 -0.59 -5.50 1.14
CA CYS A 180 0.59 -5.68 0.26
C CYS A 180 0.28 -6.54 -0.97
N TRP A 181 -0.67 -7.47 -0.89
CA TRP A 181 -1.05 -8.30 -2.04
C TRP A 181 -1.60 -7.51 -3.24
N ASP A 182 -2.09 -6.30 -3.00
CA ASP A 182 -2.63 -5.43 -4.05
C ASP A 182 -1.51 -4.77 -4.88
N ASN A 183 -0.24 -4.81 -4.43
CA ASN A 183 0.96 -4.33 -5.14
C ASN A 183 2.08 -5.39 -5.23
N ALA A 184 1.73 -6.68 -5.04
CA ALA A 184 2.68 -7.78 -4.94
C ALA A 184 3.62 -7.91 -6.16
N SER A 185 3.15 -7.56 -7.35
CA SER A 185 3.96 -7.60 -8.58
C SER A 185 5.11 -6.61 -8.56
N GLN A 186 4.91 -5.44 -7.95
CA GLN A 186 5.93 -4.39 -7.81
C GLN A 186 6.90 -4.74 -6.69
N GLU A 187 6.36 -5.22 -5.55
CA GLU A 187 7.19 -5.69 -4.43
C GLU A 187 8.12 -6.83 -4.85
N SER A 188 7.63 -7.76 -5.68
CA SER A 188 8.44 -8.86 -6.23
C SER A 188 9.59 -8.36 -7.13
N PHE A 189 9.33 -7.35 -7.97
CA PHE A 189 10.37 -6.74 -8.80
C PHE A 189 11.47 -6.12 -7.95
N PHE A 190 11.10 -5.30 -6.96
CA PHE A 190 12.07 -4.66 -6.07
C PHE A 190 12.82 -5.67 -5.20
N GLY A 191 12.17 -6.78 -4.81
CA GLY A 191 12.84 -7.87 -4.11
C GLY A 191 13.96 -8.47 -4.96
N HIS A 192 13.64 -8.92 -6.17
CA HIS A 192 14.65 -9.46 -7.11
C HIS A 192 15.77 -8.46 -7.43
N MET A 193 15.40 -7.21 -7.69
CA MET A 193 16.40 -6.18 -7.96
C MET A 193 17.38 -6.00 -6.79
N LYS A 194 16.90 -5.96 -5.55
CA LYS A 194 17.75 -5.81 -4.37
C LYS A 194 18.62 -7.04 -4.09
N ASP A 195 18.14 -8.22 -4.46
CA ASP A 195 18.88 -9.48 -4.29
C ASP A 195 19.94 -9.67 -5.38
N GLU A 196 19.68 -9.19 -6.60
CA GLU A 196 20.52 -9.42 -7.78
C GLU A 196 21.47 -8.24 -8.10
N CYS A 197 21.14 -7.01 -7.66
CA CYS A 197 21.89 -5.79 -7.94
C CYS A 197 22.63 -5.31 -6.68
N ASP A 198 23.93 -5.61 -6.60
CA ASP A 198 24.77 -5.16 -5.47
C ASP A 198 25.26 -3.72 -5.69
N LEU A 199 24.70 -2.79 -4.94
CA LEU A 199 25.06 -1.38 -4.97
C LEU A 199 26.13 -1.00 -3.93
N SER A 200 26.69 -1.95 -3.19
CA SER A 200 27.66 -1.68 -2.12
C SER A 200 28.95 -1.05 -2.64
N GLY A 201 29.33 -1.36 -3.88
CA GLY A 201 30.50 -0.82 -4.56
C GLY A 201 30.31 0.59 -5.14
N CYS A 202 29.09 1.09 -5.25
CA CYS A 202 28.82 2.43 -5.78
C CYS A 202 29.23 3.51 -4.78
N SER A 203 29.85 4.57 -5.29
CA SER A 203 30.33 5.72 -4.51
C SER A 203 29.56 6.99 -4.79
N THR A 204 28.88 7.08 -5.93
CA THR A 204 28.13 8.26 -6.38
C THR A 204 26.71 7.91 -6.82
N PRO A 205 25.77 8.88 -6.84
CA PRO A 205 24.43 8.68 -7.38
C PRO A 205 24.42 8.27 -8.85
N GLU A 206 25.37 8.79 -9.62
CA GLU A 206 25.52 8.49 -11.05
C GLU A 206 25.86 7.02 -11.28
N GLU A 207 26.78 6.46 -10.47
CA GLU A 207 27.10 5.02 -10.51
C GLU A 207 25.89 4.16 -10.13
N VAL A 208 25.10 4.58 -9.14
CA VAL A 208 23.85 3.91 -8.77
C VAL A 208 22.86 3.95 -9.94
N LYS A 209 22.70 5.11 -10.57
CA LYS A 209 21.82 5.26 -11.74
C LYS A 209 22.24 4.33 -12.86
N GLU A 210 23.52 4.32 -13.24
CA GLU A 210 24.04 3.46 -14.30
C GLU A 210 23.81 1.97 -14.00
N MET A 211 24.04 1.55 -12.75
CA MET A 211 23.80 0.18 -12.32
C MET A 211 22.32 -0.20 -12.42
N ILE A 212 21.41 0.70 -12.04
CA ILE A 212 19.96 0.50 -12.14
C ILE A 212 19.51 0.47 -13.60
N ASP A 213 20.01 1.36 -14.45
CA ASP A 213 19.70 1.39 -15.88
C ASP A 213 20.11 0.05 -16.54
N ASN A 214 21.32 -0.45 -16.22
CA ASN A 214 21.82 -1.75 -16.69
C ASN A 214 20.97 -2.91 -16.15
N TYR A 215 20.58 -2.87 -14.86
CA TYR A 215 19.71 -3.91 -14.30
C TYR A 215 18.32 -3.93 -14.94
N VAL A 216 17.72 -2.76 -15.19
CA VAL A 216 16.41 -2.69 -15.85
C VAL A 216 16.48 -3.20 -17.29
N TYR A 217 17.57 -2.90 -18.02
CA TYR A 217 17.80 -3.47 -19.34
C TYR A 217 17.89 -5.01 -19.28
N TYR A 218 18.73 -5.55 -18.39
CA TYR A 218 18.86 -6.99 -18.16
C TYR A 218 17.53 -7.63 -17.79
N TYR A 219 16.79 -7.03 -16.84
CA TYR A 219 15.50 -7.52 -16.38
C TYR A 219 14.47 -7.61 -17.50
N ASN A 220 14.41 -6.59 -18.36
CA ASN A 220 13.45 -6.53 -19.45
C ASN A 220 13.80 -7.45 -20.62
N ASN A 221 15.09 -7.58 -20.97
CA ASN A 221 15.51 -8.15 -22.26
C ASN A 221 16.29 -9.47 -22.13
N GLU A 222 16.85 -9.79 -20.98
CA GLU A 222 17.76 -10.92 -20.82
C GLU A 222 17.33 -11.89 -19.71
N ARG A 223 16.57 -11.42 -18.70
CA ARG A 223 16.18 -12.20 -17.53
C ARG A 223 14.86 -12.94 -17.76
N PRO A 224 14.90 -14.29 -17.97
CA PRO A 224 13.67 -15.06 -18.17
C PRO A 224 12.86 -15.14 -16.87
N GLN A 225 11.54 -15.17 -17.00
CA GLN A 225 10.62 -15.23 -15.89
C GLN A 225 9.78 -16.51 -15.90
N TRP A 226 9.84 -17.26 -14.82
CA TRP A 226 9.15 -18.55 -14.72
C TRP A 226 7.65 -18.45 -15.01
N THR A 227 7.00 -17.40 -14.49
CA THR A 227 5.55 -17.18 -14.64
C THR A 227 5.15 -16.60 -15.99
N ARG A 228 6.10 -16.33 -16.88
CA ARG A 228 5.92 -15.79 -18.25
C ARG A 228 6.47 -16.73 -19.29
N ASN A 229 6.11 -18.00 -19.19
CA ASN A 229 6.54 -19.05 -20.12
C ASN A 229 8.07 -19.16 -20.28
N LYS A 230 8.84 -18.76 -19.25
CA LYS A 230 10.31 -18.65 -19.27
C LYS A 230 10.85 -17.66 -20.31
N MET A 231 10.02 -16.71 -20.75
CA MET A 231 10.40 -15.59 -21.60
C MET A 231 10.84 -14.40 -20.74
N THR A 232 11.62 -13.50 -21.32
CA THR A 232 11.85 -12.17 -20.75
C THR A 232 10.58 -11.34 -20.80
N PRO A 233 10.45 -10.27 -20.00
CA PRO A 233 9.30 -9.35 -20.09
C PRO A 233 9.05 -8.80 -21.49
N ALA A 234 10.12 -8.44 -22.24
CA ALA A 234 10.00 -7.95 -23.62
C ALA A 234 9.50 -9.05 -24.57
N GLU A 235 10.11 -10.23 -24.56
CA GLU A 235 9.66 -11.37 -25.38
C GLU A 235 8.22 -11.76 -25.07
N TYR A 236 7.82 -11.70 -23.80
CA TYR A 236 6.46 -12.03 -23.39
C TYR A 236 5.44 -10.97 -23.84
N GLU A 237 5.82 -9.69 -23.84
CA GLU A 237 5.03 -8.61 -24.41
C GLU A 237 4.81 -8.80 -25.91
N ASP A 238 5.88 -9.08 -26.66
CA ASP A 238 5.85 -9.37 -28.10
C ASP A 238 4.98 -10.60 -28.39
N TYR A 239 5.13 -11.67 -27.61
CA TYR A 239 4.30 -12.87 -27.72
C TYR A 239 2.80 -12.52 -27.53
N LEU A 240 2.44 -11.80 -26.48
CA LEU A 240 1.04 -11.43 -26.21
C LEU A 240 0.47 -10.52 -27.31
N ASN A 241 1.28 -9.61 -27.85
CA ASN A 241 0.87 -8.71 -28.94
C ASN A 241 0.75 -9.42 -30.29
N SER A 242 1.41 -10.56 -30.46
CA SER A 242 1.33 -11.39 -31.68
C SER A 242 0.09 -12.29 -31.73
N LEU A 243 -0.60 -12.50 -30.61
CA LEU A 243 -1.79 -13.33 -30.53
C LEU A 243 -2.95 -12.73 -31.31
N SER A 244 -3.67 -13.55 -32.06
CA SER A 244 -4.97 -13.18 -32.64
C SER A 244 -6.00 -12.91 -31.53
N ASP A 245 -7.08 -12.23 -31.84
CA ASP A 245 -8.13 -11.92 -30.86
C ASP A 245 -8.75 -13.19 -30.22
N SER A 246 -8.86 -14.28 -30.99
CA SER A 246 -9.32 -15.58 -30.47
C SER A 246 -8.33 -16.17 -29.46
N GLU A 247 -7.04 -16.24 -29.82
CA GLU A 247 -5.99 -16.77 -28.94
C GLU A 247 -5.84 -15.89 -27.69
N TYR A 248 -6.00 -14.58 -27.82
CA TYR A 248 -5.98 -13.67 -26.68
C TYR A 248 -7.18 -13.87 -25.76
N SER A 249 -8.35 -14.16 -26.32
CA SER A 249 -9.54 -14.53 -25.53
C SER A 249 -9.30 -15.80 -24.71
N ASP A 250 -8.69 -16.82 -25.32
CA ASP A 250 -8.34 -18.08 -24.63
C ASP A 250 -7.29 -17.82 -23.53
N TYR A 251 -6.31 -16.95 -23.79
CA TYR A 251 -5.35 -16.51 -22.78
C TYR A 251 -6.06 -15.85 -21.59
N LEU A 252 -6.98 -14.90 -21.82
CA LEU A 252 -7.73 -14.22 -20.77
C LEU A 252 -8.57 -15.20 -19.95
N GLN A 253 -9.22 -16.16 -20.59
CA GLN A 253 -9.97 -17.21 -19.91
C GLN A 253 -9.09 -18.04 -18.99
N ASN A 254 -7.90 -18.46 -19.46
CA ASN A 254 -6.94 -19.18 -18.65
C ASN A 254 -6.42 -18.37 -17.45
N GLU A 255 -6.15 -17.07 -17.62
CA GLU A 255 -5.74 -16.20 -16.51
C GLU A 255 -6.89 -15.95 -15.54
N GLN A 256 -8.14 -15.85 -16.00
CA GLN A 256 -9.33 -15.78 -15.15
C GLN A 256 -9.48 -17.03 -14.28
N GLU A 257 -9.34 -18.22 -14.85
CA GLU A 257 -9.39 -19.47 -14.08
C GLU A 257 -8.29 -19.55 -13.00
N LYS A 258 -7.07 -19.10 -13.33
CA LYS A 258 -5.96 -19.03 -12.36
C LYS A 258 -6.28 -18.05 -11.24
N TYR A 259 -6.83 -16.89 -11.59
CA TYR A 259 -7.26 -15.89 -10.61
C TYR A 259 -8.34 -16.45 -9.67
N ASP A 260 -9.37 -17.09 -10.20
CA ASP A 260 -10.46 -17.67 -9.42
C ASP A 260 -9.97 -18.77 -8.47
N LYS A 261 -9.08 -19.65 -8.96
CA LYS A 261 -8.43 -20.68 -8.12
C LYS A 261 -7.59 -20.04 -7.01
N MET A 262 -6.87 -18.98 -7.30
CA MET A 262 -6.07 -18.23 -6.31
C MET A 262 -6.98 -17.58 -5.25
N MET A 263 -8.05 -16.92 -5.67
CA MET A 263 -9.00 -16.24 -4.77
C MET A 263 -9.75 -17.25 -3.88
N LYS A 264 -10.13 -18.40 -4.43
CA LYS A 264 -10.73 -19.49 -3.66
C LYS A 264 -9.79 -19.99 -2.55
N LYS A 265 -8.52 -20.29 -2.89
CA LYS A 265 -7.51 -20.70 -1.91
C LYS A 265 -7.26 -19.63 -0.84
N ALA A 266 -7.19 -18.36 -1.23
CA ALA A 266 -7.00 -17.24 -0.30
C ALA A 266 -8.18 -17.10 0.67
N ARG A 267 -9.42 -17.27 0.18
CA ARG A 267 -10.63 -17.27 0.97
C ARG A 267 -10.65 -18.44 1.97
N GLU A 268 -10.37 -19.65 1.52
CA GLU A 268 -10.30 -20.85 2.38
C GLU A 268 -9.26 -20.67 3.50
N LYS A 269 -8.07 -20.15 3.16
CA LYS A 269 -7.02 -19.86 4.14
C LYS A 269 -7.45 -18.80 5.16
N ALA A 270 -8.14 -17.75 4.72
CA ALA A 270 -8.64 -16.70 5.60
C ALA A 270 -9.73 -17.23 6.55
N LEU A 271 -10.65 -18.08 6.06
CA LEU A 271 -11.69 -18.70 6.87
C LEU A 271 -11.09 -19.64 7.91
N LYS A 272 -10.15 -20.53 7.53
CA LYS A 272 -9.45 -21.40 8.48
C LYS A 272 -8.79 -20.60 9.60
N ARG A 273 -8.07 -19.53 9.24
CA ARG A 273 -7.42 -18.67 10.24
C ARG A 273 -8.43 -17.96 11.15
N ALA A 274 -9.59 -17.59 10.65
CA ALA A 274 -10.65 -16.98 11.47
C ALA A 274 -11.24 -17.97 12.49
N VAL A 275 -11.38 -19.24 12.11
CA VAL A 275 -11.78 -20.32 13.03
C VAL A 275 -10.70 -20.58 14.08
N GLU A 276 -9.44 -20.69 13.69
CA GLU A 276 -8.29 -20.87 14.61
C GLU A 276 -8.20 -19.73 15.65
N LEU A 277 -8.57 -18.50 15.26
CA LEU A 277 -8.59 -17.33 16.14
C LEU A 277 -9.88 -17.19 16.96
N GLY A 278 -10.85 -18.12 16.81
CA GLY A 278 -12.14 -18.08 17.49
C GLY A 278 -13.07 -16.97 17.02
N ALA A 279 -12.81 -16.38 15.86
CA ALA A 279 -13.65 -15.33 15.26
C ALA A 279 -14.83 -15.90 14.47
N LEU A 280 -14.75 -17.16 14.04
CA LEU A 280 -15.79 -17.93 13.34
C LEU A 280 -15.85 -19.34 13.91
N THR A 281 -16.99 -20.01 13.74
CA THR A 281 -17.17 -21.45 14.01
C THR A 281 -16.89 -22.28 12.75
N GLU A 282 -16.76 -23.60 12.90
CA GLU A 282 -16.65 -24.52 11.75
C GLU A 282 -17.92 -24.50 10.88
N GLU A 283 -19.10 -24.36 11.49
CA GLU A 283 -20.36 -24.19 10.77
C GLU A 283 -20.40 -22.90 9.94
N ASP A 284 -19.87 -21.78 10.50
CA ASP A 284 -19.71 -20.53 9.76
C ASP A 284 -18.77 -20.71 8.57
N MET A 285 -17.69 -21.49 8.72
CA MET A 285 -16.73 -21.74 7.63
C MET A 285 -17.40 -22.46 6.44
N GLU A 286 -18.26 -23.45 6.69
CA GLU A 286 -19.02 -24.13 5.63
C GLU A 286 -19.99 -23.18 4.92
N LEU A 287 -20.70 -22.35 5.70
CA LEU A 287 -21.65 -21.37 5.18
C LEU A 287 -21.00 -20.29 4.30
N TYR A 288 -19.86 -19.75 4.75
CA TYR A 288 -19.09 -18.78 3.98
C TYR A 288 -18.32 -19.42 2.82
N GLY A 289 -17.89 -20.68 2.96
CA GLY A 289 -17.19 -21.44 1.92
C GLY A 289 -18.08 -21.77 0.72
N SER A 290 -19.36 -22.01 0.94
CA SER A 290 -20.33 -22.33 -0.11
C SER A 290 -20.85 -21.14 -0.93
N GLY A 291 -20.50 -19.89 -0.59
CA GLY A 291 -20.96 -18.67 -1.28
C GLY A 291 -22.42 -18.26 -0.98
N LYS A 292 -23.18 -19.11 -0.31
CA LYS A 292 -24.64 -18.91 -0.08
C LYS A 292 -25.01 -17.62 0.65
N LYS A 293 -24.12 -17.09 1.51
CA LYS A 293 -24.38 -15.81 2.21
C LYS A 293 -24.16 -14.57 1.35
N GLU A 294 -23.33 -14.65 0.32
CA GLU A 294 -23.15 -13.52 -0.62
C GLU A 294 -24.34 -13.38 -1.58
N GLU A 295 -24.92 -14.49 -1.99
CA GLU A 295 -26.16 -14.51 -2.78
C GLU A 295 -27.35 -13.98 -1.96
N GLN A 296 -27.45 -14.34 -0.68
CA GLN A 296 -28.48 -13.84 0.23
C GLN A 296 -28.32 -12.33 0.50
N ALA A 297 -27.11 -11.87 0.79
CA ALA A 297 -26.81 -10.44 1.01
C ALA A 297 -26.89 -9.59 -0.28
N ALA A 298 -26.76 -10.20 -1.45
CA ALA A 298 -27.01 -9.55 -2.74
C ALA A 298 -28.51 -9.47 -3.05
N ALA A 299 -29.29 -10.52 -2.70
CA ALA A 299 -30.74 -10.56 -2.80
C ALA A 299 -31.40 -9.53 -1.85
N ASP A 300 -30.94 -9.43 -0.60
CA ASP A 300 -31.41 -8.48 0.40
C ASP A 300 -31.14 -7.01 -0.02
N ARG A 301 -29.99 -6.72 -0.62
CA ARG A 301 -29.67 -5.39 -1.19
C ARG A 301 -30.46 -5.06 -2.45
N GLY A 302 -30.84 -6.08 -3.23
CA GLY A 302 -31.72 -5.92 -4.39
C GLY A 302 -33.18 -5.64 -4.02
N ALA A 303 -33.63 -6.12 -2.85
CA ALA A 303 -34.97 -5.88 -2.34
C ALA A 303 -35.16 -4.48 -1.72
N GLU A 304 -34.11 -3.88 -1.14
CA GLU A 304 -34.13 -2.52 -0.58
C GLU A 304 -34.10 -1.40 -1.66
N THR A 305 -33.72 -1.73 -2.90
CA THR A 305 -33.72 -0.77 -4.01
C THR A 305 -35.00 -0.75 -4.83
N CYS A 306 -35.99 -1.61 -4.53
CA CYS A 306 -37.27 -1.69 -5.19
C CYS A 306 -38.49 -1.36 -4.27
N ALA A 307 -38.26 -0.76 -3.10
CA ALA A 307 -39.34 -0.31 -2.21
C ALA A 307 -39.42 1.21 -2.11
#